data_f0bf0c58a9f41872b2a568735b507c41
#
_entry.id   f0bf0c58a9f41872b2a568735b507c41
#
_cell.length_a   1.000
_cell.length_b   1.000
_cell.length_c   1.000
_cell.angle_alpha   90.00
_cell.angle_beta   90.00
_cell.angle_gamma   90.00
#
_symmetry.space_group_name_H-M   'P 1'
#
loop_
_entity.id
_entity.type
_entity.pdbx_description
1 polymer ?
#
loop_
_entity_poly.entity_id
_entity_poly.type
_entity_poly.pdbx_seq_one_letter_code
_entity_poly.pdbx_strand_id
1 'polypeptide(L)'
;MKLSKKISIWFTGYPASGKTTLAKKFKRELDKLEIPSIIFDGDQIRKLIFDNKSYDKKSRIKSALSYLKLAKIVLKAKLVLIVSTNHHTNKQRSLIKKNLKNNYLEIWIKTPLQVCMKRDPKMLYSKFKKGKIKNLVGGDLKFEKPTNSDLVIQTLKDKIPGQKKILSLLLKKKIIINEK
;
A
#
# COMPACT_ATOMS: atom_id res chain seq x y z
N MET A 1 -6.67 7.98 -21.96
CA MET A 1 -7.45 8.23 -20.71
C MET A 1 -6.78 9.33 -19.91
N LYS A 2 -7.54 10.13 -19.13
CA LYS A 2 -6.96 11.20 -18.31
C LYS A 2 -7.35 11.10 -16.83
N LEU A 3 -6.49 11.63 -15.97
CA LEU A 3 -6.75 11.75 -14.54
C LEU A 3 -7.74 12.91 -14.30
N SER A 4 -8.89 12.59 -13.73
CA SER A 4 -9.94 13.58 -13.40
C SER A 4 -9.80 14.10 -11.96
N LYS A 5 -9.31 13.29 -11.04
CA LYS A 5 -9.19 13.64 -9.61
C LYS A 5 -7.84 13.20 -9.04
N LYS A 6 -7.29 14.02 -8.16
CA LYS A 6 -6.09 13.65 -7.38
C LYS A 6 -6.37 12.42 -6.54
N ILE A 7 -5.46 11.46 -6.51
CA ILE A 7 -5.67 10.23 -5.74
C ILE A 7 -4.37 9.63 -5.22
N SER A 8 -4.44 9.08 -4.02
CA SER A 8 -3.42 8.20 -3.46
C SER A 8 -4.03 6.82 -3.16
N ILE A 9 -3.37 5.79 -3.64
CA ILE A 9 -3.81 4.39 -3.54
C ILE A 9 -2.87 3.65 -2.59
N TRP A 10 -3.42 3.22 -1.46
CA TRP A 10 -2.66 2.66 -0.34
C TRP A 10 -2.89 1.16 -0.24
N PHE A 11 -1.84 0.39 -0.54
CA PHE A 11 -1.86 -1.06 -0.38
C PHE A 11 -1.55 -1.44 1.07
N THR A 12 -2.42 -2.22 1.68
CA THR A 12 -2.23 -2.79 3.01
C THR A 12 -2.30 -4.32 3.00
N GLY A 13 -1.68 -4.98 3.97
CA GLY A 13 -1.62 -6.44 4.08
C GLY A 13 -0.32 -6.90 4.74
N TYR A 14 -0.19 -8.19 5.01
CA TYR A 14 1.00 -8.77 5.64
C TYR A 14 2.29 -8.52 4.82
N PRO A 15 3.48 -8.53 5.44
CA PRO A 15 4.73 -8.73 4.71
C PRO A 15 4.60 -9.94 3.77
N ALA A 16 5.22 -9.88 2.59
CA ALA A 16 5.14 -10.92 1.55
C ALA A 16 3.73 -11.20 0.99
N SER A 17 2.70 -10.37 1.26
CA SER A 17 1.36 -10.53 0.69
C SER A 17 1.26 -10.19 -0.81
N GLY A 18 2.29 -9.58 -1.42
CA GLY A 18 2.32 -9.21 -2.84
C GLY A 18 2.01 -7.73 -3.11
N LYS A 19 1.97 -6.86 -2.10
CA LYS A 19 1.71 -5.41 -2.25
C LYS A 19 2.59 -4.74 -3.30
N THR A 20 3.91 -4.84 -3.14
CA THR A 20 4.88 -4.21 -4.06
C THR A 20 4.78 -4.77 -5.48
N THR A 21 4.57 -6.08 -5.61
CA THR A 21 4.37 -6.72 -6.91
C THR A 21 3.15 -6.17 -7.63
N LEU A 22 2.03 -6.07 -6.90
CA LEU A 22 0.79 -5.53 -7.46
C LEU A 22 0.89 -4.02 -7.75
N ALA A 23 1.53 -3.26 -6.87
CA ALA A 23 1.79 -1.83 -7.07
C ALA A 23 2.57 -1.58 -8.38
N LYS A 24 3.63 -2.36 -8.62
CA LYS A 24 4.41 -2.30 -9.88
C LYS A 24 3.59 -2.69 -11.10
N LYS A 25 2.78 -3.77 -11.01
CA LYS A 25 1.88 -4.17 -12.11
C LYS A 25 0.84 -3.08 -12.40
N PHE A 26 0.27 -2.50 -11.36
CA PHE A 26 -0.72 -1.44 -11.51
C PHE A 26 -0.11 -0.16 -12.09
N LYS A 27 1.10 0.23 -11.64
CA LYS A 27 1.82 1.37 -12.25
C LYS A 27 2.02 1.17 -13.76
N ARG A 28 2.43 -0.03 -14.19
CA ARG A 28 2.58 -0.32 -15.63
C ARG A 28 1.27 -0.17 -16.42
N GLU A 29 0.13 -0.47 -15.81
CA GLU A 29 -1.17 -0.22 -16.47
C GLU A 29 -1.44 1.30 -16.61
N LEU A 30 -1.09 2.09 -15.59
CA LEU A 30 -1.20 3.55 -15.67
C LEU A 30 -0.24 4.14 -16.72
N ASP A 31 0.98 3.61 -16.79
CA ASP A 31 1.99 4.04 -17.79
C ASP A 31 1.49 3.78 -19.22
N LYS A 32 0.86 2.63 -19.48
CA LYS A 32 0.24 2.32 -20.78
C LYS A 32 -0.91 3.25 -21.14
N LEU A 33 -1.54 3.84 -20.13
CA LEU A 33 -2.63 4.80 -20.29
C LEU A 33 -2.16 6.25 -20.25
N GLU A 34 -0.83 6.47 -20.22
CA GLU A 34 -0.19 7.79 -20.12
C GLU A 34 -0.65 8.58 -18.88
N ILE A 35 -1.04 7.88 -17.80
CA ILE A 35 -1.46 8.51 -16.55
C ILE A 35 -0.24 8.66 -15.62
N PRO A 36 0.19 9.91 -15.34
CA PRO A 36 1.36 10.17 -14.51
C PRO A 36 1.21 9.59 -13.11
N SER A 37 2.16 8.76 -12.69
CA SER A 37 2.08 8.07 -11.41
C SER A 37 3.46 7.80 -10.78
N ILE A 38 3.50 7.71 -9.46
CA ILE A 38 4.70 7.40 -8.69
C ILE A 38 4.41 6.34 -7.63
N ILE A 39 5.38 5.46 -7.37
CA ILE A 39 5.30 4.45 -6.30
C ILE A 39 6.17 4.86 -5.12
N PHE A 40 5.58 4.85 -3.92
CA PHE A 40 6.30 4.86 -2.66
C PHE A 40 6.32 3.45 -2.08
N ASP A 41 7.45 2.76 -2.25
CA ASP A 41 7.70 1.49 -1.59
C ASP A 41 8.16 1.73 -0.16
N GLY A 42 7.55 1.00 0.79
CA GLY A 42 7.79 1.20 2.21
C GLY A 42 9.24 1.03 2.63
N ASP A 43 9.96 0.11 2.02
CA ASP A 43 11.34 -0.16 2.38
C ASP A 43 12.29 0.90 1.78
N GLN A 44 12.01 1.36 0.56
CA GLN A 44 12.81 2.40 -0.10
C GLN A 44 12.66 3.75 0.63
N ILE A 45 11.41 4.18 0.86
CA ILE A 45 11.13 5.44 1.55
C ILE A 45 11.67 5.42 2.98
N ARG A 46 11.57 4.28 3.67
CA ARG A 46 12.13 4.15 5.02
C ARG A 46 13.64 4.34 5.04
N LYS A 47 14.36 3.81 4.06
CA LYS A 47 15.82 4.01 3.94
C LYS A 47 16.22 5.46 3.69
N LEU A 48 15.36 6.21 2.98
CA LEU A 48 15.63 7.62 2.62
C LEU A 48 15.28 8.60 3.74
N ILE A 49 14.28 8.28 4.58
CA ILE A 49 13.73 9.26 5.54
C ILE A 49 14.15 8.96 6.97
N PHE A 50 14.51 7.72 7.28
CA PHE A 50 14.78 7.29 8.65
C PHE A 50 16.17 6.68 8.79
N ASP A 51 17.05 7.35 9.51
CA ASP A 51 18.38 6.83 9.88
C ASP A 51 18.28 5.62 10.80
N ASN A 52 17.20 5.53 11.59
CA ASN A 52 16.95 4.43 12.52
C ASN A 52 15.97 3.40 11.95
N LYS A 53 16.46 2.16 11.86
CA LYS A 53 15.68 0.99 11.40
C LYS A 53 14.69 0.44 12.44
N SER A 54 14.31 1.21 13.46
CA SER A 54 13.38 0.76 14.49
C SER A 54 11.97 0.52 13.92
N TYR A 55 11.38 -0.60 14.31
CA TYR A 55 10.02 -1.01 13.95
C TYR A 55 9.06 -0.90 15.14
N ASP A 56 9.42 -0.16 16.20
CA ASP A 56 8.57 0.06 17.35
C ASP A 56 7.31 0.89 17.02
N LYS A 57 6.37 0.92 17.96
CA LYS A 57 5.08 1.59 17.80
C LYS A 57 5.21 3.09 17.49
N LYS A 58 6.15 3.79 18.14
CA LYS A 58 6.37 5.23 17.99
C LYS A 58 6.95 5.54 16.60
N SER A 59 7.95 4.81 16.16
CA SER A 59 8.57 4.91 14.83
C SER A 59 7.57 4.62 13.71
N ARG A 60 6.64 3.68 13.90
CA ARG A 60 5.59 3.39 12.92
C ARG A 60 4.58 4.53 12.75
N ILE A 61 4.20 5.23 13.84
CA ILE A 61 3.34 6.41 13.76
C ILE A 61 4.07 7.55 13.06
N LYS A 62 5.33 7.81 13.44
CA LYS A 62 6.19 8.81 12.79
C LYS A 62 6.31 8.53 11.29
N SER A 63 6.51 7.28 10.92
CA SER A 63 6.54 6.84 9.53
C SER A 63 5.23 7.15 8.79
N ALA A 64 4.08 6.84 9.37
CA ALA A 64 2.78 7.14 8.76
C ALA A 64 2.58 8.65 8.52
N LEU A 65 3.01 9.49 9.44
CA LEU A 65 2.96 10.96 9.29
C LEU A 65 3.91 11.46 8.19
N SER A 66 5.10 10.87 8.06
CA SER A 66 6.03 11.23 6.98
C SER A 66 5.48 10.84 5.61
N TYR A 67 4.90 9.64 5.47
CA TYR A 67 4.19 9.27 4.24
C TYR A 67 3.04 10.21 3.92
N LEU A 68 2.30 10.66 4.94
CA LEU A 68 1.21 11.62 4.75
C LEU A 68 1.71 12.96 4.22
N LYS A 69 2.82 13.49 4.76
CA LYS A 69 3.45 14.73 4.26
C LYS A 69 3.87 14.60 2.80
N LEU A 70 4.55 13.52 2.45
CA LEU A 70 4.96 13.22 1.07
C LEU A 70 3.75 13.06 0.14
N ALA A 71 2.70 12.37 0.59
CA ALA A 71 1.49 12.20 -0.19
C ALA A 71 0.84 13.54 -0.55
N LYS A 72 0.79 14.48 0.39
CA LYS A 72 0.26 15.83 0.14
C LYS A 72 1.06 16.59 -0.93
N ILE A 73 2.38 16.43 -0.97
CA ILE A 73 3.25 17.03 -2.00
C ILE A 73 2.95 16.43 -3.37
N VAL A 74 2.94 15.10 -3.48
CA VAL A 74 2.68 14.40 -4.75
C VAL A 74 1.31 14.72 -5.30
N LEU A 75 0.29 14.78 -4.43
CA LEU A 75 -1.07 15.14 -4.84
C LEU A 75 -1.17 16.59 -5.37
N LYS A 76 -0.33 17.52 -4.91
CA LYS A 76 -0.24 18.86 -5.50
C LYS A 76 0.27 18.83 -6.94
N ALA A 77 1.21 17.94 -7.25
CA ALA A 77 1.76 17.74 -8.59
C ALA A 77 0.81 16.99 -9.56
N LYS A 78 -0.43 16.69 -9.16
CA LYS A 78 -1.42 15.97 -9.96
C LYS A 78 -0.97 14.58 -10.44
N LEU A 79 -0.13 13.90 -9.68
CA LEU A 79 0.28 12.53 -9.93
C LEU A 79 -0.63 11.55 -9.17
N VAL A 80 -0.84 10.36 -9.73
CA VAL A 80 -1.38 9.23 -8.98
C VAL A 80 -0.30 8.71 -8.05
N LEU A 81 -0.53 8.77 -6.74
CA LEU A 81 0.39 8.20 -5.77
C LEU A 81 -0.01 6.76 -5.44
N ILE A 82 0.92 5.83 -5.59
CA ILE A 82 0.77 4.43 -5.20
C ILE A 82 1.66 4.18 -3.98
N VAL A 83 1.07 3.80 -2.84
CA VAL A 83 1.82 3.56 -1.60
C VAL A 83 1.76 2.09 -1.23
N SER A 84 2.92 1.42 -1.23
CA SER A 84 3.07 0.01 -0.85
C SER A 84 3.77 -0.08 0.51
N THR A 85 3.01 0.07 1.59
CA THR A 85 3.55 0.06 2.95
C THR A 85 2.79 -0.91 3.86
N ASN A 86 3.34 -1.16 5.05
CA ASN A 86 2.68 -1.96 6.06
C ASN A 86 2.13 -1.06 7.19
N HIS A 87 0.99 -0.41 6.93
CA HIS A 87 0.21 0.26 7.98
C HIS A 87 -0.72 -0.77 8.62
N HIS A 88 -0.20 -1.51 9.61
CA HIS A 88 -0.83 -2.73 10.15
C HIS A 88 -1.97 -2.47 11.14
N THR A 89 -2.12 -1.24 11.66
CA THR A 89 -3.19 -0.88 12.60
C THR A 89 -4.26 -0.02 11.94
N ASN A 90 -5.51 -0.18 12.40
CA ASN A 90 -6.62 0.66 11.98
C ASN A 90 -6.37 2.13 12.33
N LYS A 91 -5.72 2.40 13.47
CA LYS A 91 -5.34 3.76 13.90
C LYS A 91 -4.44 4.46 12.86
N GLN A 92 -3.42 3.77 12.34
CA GLN A 92 -2.54 4.33 11.31
C GLN A 92 -3.31 4.62 10.01
N ARG A 93 -4.13 3.67 9.54
CA ARG A 93 -4.93 3.83 8.31
C ARG A 93 -5.97 4.93 8.45
N SER A 94 -6.68 4.98 9.58
CA SER A 94 -7.66 6.04 9.87
C SER A 94 -7.03 7.43 9.93
N LEU A 95 -5.82 7.55 10.50
CA LEU A 95 -5.08 8.81 10.51
C LEU A 95 -4.80 9.31 9.09
N ILE A 96 -4.35 8.44 8.21
CA ILE A 96 -4.06 8.77 6.81
C ILE A 96 -5.35 9.13 6.07
N LYS A 97 -6.38 8.28 6.18
CA LYS A 97 -7.69 8.47 5.55
C LYS A 97 -8.33 9.81 5.96
N LYS A 98 -8.35 10.12 7.27
CA LYS A 98 -8.89 11.39 7.80
C LYS A 98 -8.20 12.62 7.21
N ASN A 99 -6.90 12.55 6.99
CA ASN A 99 -6.12 13.67 6.46
C ASN A 99 -6.19 13.83 4.93
N LEU A 100 -6.32 12.73 4.18
CA LEU A 100 -6.38 12.75 2.71
C LEU A 100 -7.82 12.78 2.19
N LYS A 101 -8.80 12.46 3.03
CA LYS A 101 -10.23 12.49 2.69
C LYS A 101 -10.53 11.79 1.36
N ASN A 102 -11.12 12.50 0.41
CA ASN A 102 -11.52 11.99 -0.91
C ASN A 102 -10.33 11.61 -1.82
N ASN A 103 -9.10 11.98 -1.43
CA ASN A 103 -7.87 11.64 -2.16
C ASN A 103 -7.21 10.35 -1.66
N TYR A 104 -7.94 9.50 -0.95
CA TYR A 104 -7.46 8.24 -0.38
C TYR A 104 -8.28 7.06 -0.84
N LEU A 105 -7.61 6.02 -1.32
CA LEU A 105 -8.20 4.69 -1.54
C LEU A 105 -7.37 3.64 -0.82
N GLU A 106 -8.03 2.76 -0.10
CA GLU A 106 -7.40 1.64 0.60
C GLU A 106 -7.65 0.32 -0.15
N ILE A 107 -6.56 -0.33 -0.54
CA ILE A 107 -6.60 -1.63 -1.20
C ILE A 107 -6.02 -2.67 -0.24
N TRP A 108 -6.85 -3.58 0.24
CA TRP A 108 -6.40 -4.68 1.09
C TRP A 108 -5.98 -5.89 0.26
N ILE A 109 -4.70 -6.24 0.35
CA ILE A 109 -4.17 -7.47 -0.24
C ILE A 109 -4.35 -8.60 0.77
N LYS A 110 -5.45 -9.33 0.61
CA LYS A 110 -5.88 -10.41 1.51
C LYS A 110 -5.22 -11.73 1.10
N THR A 111 -3.96 -11.89 1.51
CA THR A 111 -3.21 -13.14 1.38
C THR A 111 -3.14 -13.80 2.76
N PRO A 112 -3.44 -15.11 2.90
CA PRO A 112 -3.30 -15.83 4.17
C PRO A 112 -1.88 -15.72 4.73
N LEU A 113 -1.77 -15.59 6.06
CA LEU A 113 -0.47 -15.44 6.73
C LEU A 113 0.49 -16.59 6.42
N GLN A 114 -0.02 -17.82 6.43
CA GLN A 114 0.78 -19.02 6.11
C GLN A 114 1.41 -18.95 4.72
N VAL A 115 0.67 -18.43 3.73
CA VAL A 115 1.18 -18.22 2.37
C VAL A 115 2.25 -17.13 2.35
N CYS A 116 2.05 -16.06 3.13
CA CYS A 116 3.07 -15.01 3.27
C CYS A 116 4.36 -15.55 3.91
N MET A 117 4.23 -16.36 4.96
CA MET A 117 5.36 -17.02 5.62
C MET A 117 6.11 -17.98 4.69
N LYS A 118 5.37 -18.75 3.86
CA LYS A 118 5.97 -19.66 2.87
C LYS A 118 6.73 -18.91 1.77
N ARG A 119 6.20 -17.77 1.32
CA ARG A 119 6.85 -16.95 0.29
C ARG A 119 8.12 -16.25 0.77
N ASP A 120 8.07 -15.61 1.91
CA ASP A 120 9.12 -14.89 2.65
C ASP A 120 10.32 -14.35 1.81
N PRO A 121 10.11 -13.60 0.71
CA PRO A 121 11.17 -13.25 -0.23
C PRO A 121 12.29 -12.37 0.37
N LYS A 122 12.04 -11.77 1.53
CA LYS A 122 13.00 -10.94 2.26
C LYS A 122 13.52 -11.61 3.54
N MET A 123 13.19 -12.88 3.71
CA MET A 123 13.53 -13.68 4.90
C MET A 123 13.12 -13.05 6.24
N LEU A 124 12.04 -12.25 6.26
CA LEU A 124 11.58 -11.57 7.47
C LEU A 124 11.02 -12.56 8.48
N TYR A 125 10.15 -13.47 8.05
CA TYR A 125 9.59 -14.51 8.91
C TYR A 125 10.66 -15.49 9.38
N SER A 126 11.57 -15.87 8.49
CA SER A 126 12.72 -16.74 8.83
C SER A 126 13.65 -16.09 9.85
N LYS A 127 13.97 -14.80 9.70
CA LYS A 127 14.77 -14.03 10.68
C LYS A 127 14.04 -13.86 12.00
N PHE A 128 12.72 -13.66 11.99
CA PHE A 128 11.90 -13.56 13.20
C PHE A 128 11.91 -14.87 13.97
N LYS A 129 11.69 -16.02 13.32
CA LYS A 129 11.76 -17.35 13.93
C LYS A 129 13.12 -17.64 14.56
N LYS A 130 14.21 -17.12 13.97
CA LYS A 130 15.58 -17.24 14.51
C LYS A 130 15.91 -16.17 15.57
N GLY A 131 14.94 -15.38 16.05
CA GLY A 131 15.15 -14.32 17.04
C GLY A 131 15.97 -13.12 16.56
N LYS A 132 16.31 -13.04 15.26
CA LYS A 132 17.17 -11.98 14.70
C LYS A 132 16.46 -10.65 14.50
N ILE A 133 15.13 -10.61 14.46
CA ILE A 133 14.33 -9.40 14.38
C ILE A 133 13.12 -9.48 15.30
N LYS A 134 12.64 -8.32 15.74
CA LYS A 134 11.43 -8.13 16.54
C LYS A 134 10.45 -7.20 15.81
N ASN A 135 9.26 -7.04 16.37
CA ASN A 135 8.24 -6.13 15.84
C ASN A 135 7.79 -6.47 14.40
N LEU A 136 7.72 -7.76 14.07
CA LEU A 136 7.26 -8.24 12.77
C LEU A 136 5.74 -8.39 12.77
N VAL A 137 5.07 -7.78 11.81
CA VAL A 137 3.63 -7.96 11.59
C VAL A 137 3.35 -9.37 11.04
N GLY A 138 2.53 -10.13 11.77
CA GLY A 138 2.33 -11.55 11.51
C GLY A 138 3.33 -12.47 12.21
N GLY A 139 4.24 -11.87 13.01
CA GLY A 139 5.04 -12.53 14.03
C GLY A 139 4.50 -12.13 15.41
N ASP A 140 5.23 -11.24 16.09
CA ASP A 140 4.87 -10.68 17.40
C ASP A 140 3.89 -9.50 17.34
N LEU A 141 3.66 -8.92 16.17
CA LEU A 141 2.67 -7.87 15.98
C LEU A 141 1.46 -8.37 15.19
N LYS A 142 0.26 -8.08 15.72
CA LYS A 142 -1.01 -8.39 15.05
C LYS A 142 -1.23 -7.45 13.86
N PHE A 143 -1.71 -8.00 12.75
CA PHE A 143 -2.27 -7.23 11.66
C PHE A 143 -3.78 -7.01 11.92
N GLU A 144 -4.18 -5.78 12.12
CA GLU A 144 -5.59 -5.41 12.24
C GLU A 144 -6.20 -5.37 10.84
N LYS A 145 -7.16 -6.26 10.58
CA LYS A 145 -7.85 -6.32 9.29
C LYS A 145 -8.57 -5.00 9.02
N PRO A 146 -8.48 -4.44 7.80
CA PRO A 146 -9.27 -3.29 7.43
C PRO A 146 -10.77 -3.59 7.54
N THR A 147 -11.53 -2.67 8.12
CA THR A 147 -12.99 -2.78 8.23
C THR A 147 -13.71 -2.26 6.99
N ASN A 148 -13.18 -1.21 6.36
CA ASN A 148 -13.81 -0.48 5.25
C ASN A 148 -12.77 -0.12 4.18
N SER A 149 -12.08 -1.14 3.62
CA SER A 149 -11.23 -0.93 2.45
C SER A 149 -12.07 -0.72 1.19
N ASP A 150 -11.60 0.16 0.28
CA ASP A 150 -12.30 0.44 -0.98
C ASP A 150 -12.28 -0.77 -1.93
N LEU A 151 -11.27 -1.64 -1.80
CA LEU A 151 -11.16 -2.89 -2.55
C LEU A 151 -10.40 -3.94 -1.75
N VAL A 152 -10.90 -5.18 -1.81
CA VAL A 152 -10.20 -6.36 -1.28
C VAL A 152 -9.73 -7.22 -2.47
N ILE A 153 -8.43 -7.52 -2.50
CA ILE A 153 -7.83 -8.41 -3.52
C ILE A 153 -7.41 -9.70 -2.85
N GLN A 154 -8.05 -10.79 -3.22
CA GLN A 154 -7.75 -12.14 -2.73
C GLN A 154 -6.79 -12.84 -3.69
N THR A 155 -5.49 -12.67 -3.46
CA THR A 155 -4.42 -13.07 -4.40
C THR A 155 -4.44 -14.54 -4.84
N LEU A 156 -5.14 -15.42 -4.12
CA LEU A 156 -5.25 -16.86 -4.43
C LEU A 156 -6.60 -17.24 -5.04
N LYS A 157 -7.61 -16.38 -4.93
CA LYS A 157 -8.99 -16.69 -5.33
C LYS A 157 -9.49 -15.85 -6.51
N ASP A 158 -8.91 -14.68 -6.71
CA ASP A 158 -9.38 -13.76 -7.73
C ASP A 158 -9.01 -14.25 -9.14
N LYS A 159 -10.01 -14.49 -9.98
CA LYS A 159 -9.85 -14.82 -11.40
C LYS A 159 -9.38 -13.60 -12.20
N ILE A 160 -9.85 -12.40 -11.83
CA ILE A 160 -9.45 -11.13 -12.48
C ILE A 160 -8.16 -10.62 -11.85
N PRO A 161 -7.12 -10.27 -12.63
CA PRO A 161 -5.90 -9.69 -12.11
C PRO A 161 -6.14 -8.45 -11.27
N GLY A 162 -5.46 -8.34 -10.12
CA GLY A 162 -5.69 -7.28 -9.15
C GLY A 162 -5.52 -5.87 -9.72
N GLN A 163 -4.56 -5.65 -10.62
CA GLN A 163 -4.36 -4.35 -11.27
C GLN A 163 -5.57 -3.95 -12.16
N LYS A 164 -6.23 -4.92 -12.80
CA LYS A 164 -7.45 -4.66 -13.58
C LYS A 164 -8.64 -4.31 -12.68
N LYS A 165 -8.74 -4.96 -11.50
CA LYS A 165 -9.75 -4.60 -10.51
C LYS A 165 -9.57 -3.18 -9.99
N ILE A 166 -8.32 -2.75 -9.75
CA ILE A 166 -8.02 -1.38 -9.32
C ILE A 166 -8.39 -0.38 -10.42
N LEU A 167 -8.02 -0.66 -11.66
CA LEU A 167 -8.36 0.20 -12.78
C LEU A 167 -9.89 0.36 -12.94
N SER A 168 -10.63 -0.73 -12.86
CA SER A 168 -12.10 -0.73 -12.88
C SER A 168 -12.69 0.11 -11.74
N LEU A 169 -12.12 0.03 -10.53
CA LEU A 169 -12.53 0.87 -9.40
C LEU A 169 -12.31 2.36 -9.67
N LEU A 170 -11.16 2.73 -10.28
CA LEU A 170 -10.87 4.13 -10.62
C LEU A 170 -11.83 4.69 -11.68
N LEU A 171 -12.17 3.89 -12.68
CA LEU A 171 -13.18 4.23 -13.69
C LEU A 171 -14.56 4.41 -13.04
N LYS A 172 -15.02 3.44 -12.24
CA LYS A 172 -16.30 3.50 -11.52
C LYS A 172 -16.41 4.74 -10.63
N LYS A 173 -15.32 5.13 -9.96
CA LYS A 173 -15.28 6.33 -9.10
C LYS A 173 -15.04 7.63 -9.90
N LYS A 174 -14.96 7.56 -11.22
CA LYS A 174 -14.64 8.71 -12.11
C LYS A 174 -13.34 9.43 -11.67
N ILE A 175 -12.36 8.68 -11.23
CA ILE A 175 -11.02 9.17 -10.88
C ILE A 175 -10.18 9.28 -12.15
N ILE A 176 -10.32 8.30 -13.03
CA ILE A 176 -9.87 8.33 -14.42
C ILE A 176 -11.09 8.29 -15.34
N ILE A 177 -11.01 8.97 -16.46
CA ILE A 177 -12.08 9.06 -17.45
C ILE A 177 -11.52 8.88 -18.86
N ASN A 178 -12.36 8.41 -19.78
CA ASN A 178 -12.01 8.41 -21.19
C ASN A 178 -11.92 9.87 -21.66
N GLU A 179 -10.98 10.16 -22.52
CA GLU A 179 -11.01 11.38 -23.32
C GLU A 179 -12.17 11.27 -24.31
N LYS A 180 -12.92 12.32 -24.38
CA LYS A 180 -13.94 12.49 -25.45
C LYS A 180 -13.22 12.80 -26.75
#